data_117dc89972586744ac7f0ee82bbf7c37
#
_entry.id   117dc89972586744ac7f0ee82bbf7c37
#
_cell.length_a   1.000
_cell.length_b   1.000
_cell.length_c   1.000
_cell.angle_alpha   90.00
_cell.angle_beta   90.00
_cell.angle_gamma   90.00
#
_symmetry.space_group_name_H-M   'P 1'
#
loop_
_entity.id
_entity.type
_entity.pdbx_description
1 polymer ?
#
loop_
_entity_poly.entity_id
_entity_poly.type
_entity_poly.pdbx_seq_one_letter_code
_entity_poly.pdbx_strand_id
1 'polypeptide(L)'
;MSDVCKDYLVRQAMLGSTNNIPRNVGTKTYIEKITEWHHDRNLIEGSTDKDQFCKLMQEAGELSDSICKGKDVSDDIGDMIVVLINIAERNKLSISECLSKAWDDIKDRKGQMVDGVFVKEADL
;
A
#
# COMPACT_ATOMS: atom_id res chain seq x y z
N MET A 1 10.90 20.86 -10.71
CA MET A 1 10.39 19.48 -10.59
C MET A 1 11.44 18.65 -9.86
N SER A 2 11.06 17.97 -8.80
CA SER A 2 12.00 17.12 -8.04
C SER A 2 12.44 15.94 -8.89
N ASP A 3 13.62 15.36 -8.61
CA ASP A 3 14.12 14.17 -9.32
C ASP A 3 13.17 12.99 -9.19
N VAL A 4 12.44 12.90 -8.07
CA VAL A 4 11.40 11.88 -7.83
C VAL A 4 10.25 12.00 -8.84
N CYS A 5 9.83 13.22 -9.18
CA CYS A 5 8.80 13.43 -10.21
C CYS A 5 9.28 13.06 -11.61
N LYS A 6 10.56 13.30 -11.91
CA LYS A 6 11.15 12.89 -13.18
C LYS A 6 11.19 11.37 -13.30
N ASP A 7 11.61 10.68 -12.25
CA ASP A 7 11.67 9.21 -12.22
C ASP A 7 10.26 8.60 -12.34
N TYR A 8 9.27 9.21 -11.69
CA TYR A 8 7.88 8.80 -11.83
C TYR A 8 7.38 8.93 -13.28
N LEU A 9 7.64 10.07 -13.93
CA LEU A 9 7.24 10.32 -15.31
C LEU A 9 7.95 9.36 -16.29
N VAL A 10 9.24 9.09 -16.06
CA VAL A 10 10.00 8.11 -16.86
C VAL A 10 9.41 6.71 -16.71
N ARG A 11 9.08 6.30 -15.49
CA ARG A 11 8.42 5.02 -15.23
C ARG A 11 7.06 4.94 -15.90
N GLN A 12 6.26 5.99 -15.85
CA GLN A 12 4.96 6.04 -16.51
C GLN A 12 5.10 5.97 -18.04
N ALA A 13 6.08 6.65 -18.62
CA ALA A 13 6.38 6.58 -20.04
C ALA A 13 6.82 5.16 -20.46
N MET A 14 7.63 4.48 -19.66
CA MET A 14 8.02 3.09 -19.89
C MET A 14 6.84 2.13 -19.75
N LEU A 15 5.96 2.36 -18.78
CA LEU A 15 4.73 1.58 -18.58
C LEU A 15 3.69 1.84 -19.68
N GLY A 16 3.65 3.06 -20.21
CA GLY A 16 2.75 3.41 -21.32
C GLY A 16 3.06 2.67 -22.62
N SER A 17 4.32 2.27 -22.82
CA SER A 17 4.72 1.44 -23.96
C SER A 17 4.34 -0.04 -23.78
N THR A 18 3.90 -0.43 -22.59
CA THR A 18 3.53 -1.81 -22.22
C THR A 18 2.03 -2.01 -22.12
N ASN A 19 1.21 -1.14 -22.70
CA ASN A 19 -0.24 -1.26 -22.75
C ASN A 19 -0.73 -2.57 -23.43
N ASN A 20 0.19 -3.36 -23.98
CA ASN A 20 -0.05 -4.68 -24.56
C ASN A 20 0.44 -5.83 -23.67
N ILE A 21 0.79 -5.59 -22.41
CA ILE A 21 0.98 -6.70 -21.49
C ILE A 21 -0.37 -7.37 -21.32
N PRO A 22 -0.52 -8.64 -21.79
CA PRO A 22 -1.78 -9.34 -21.60
C PRO A 22 -2.08 -9.33 -20.11
N ARG A 23 -3.24 -8.80 -19.73
CA ARG A 23 -3.73 -8.91 -18.37
C ARG A 23 -3.83 -10.40 -18.05
N ASN A 24 -2.78 -10.90 -17.53
CA ASN A 24 -2.64 -12.12 -16.74
C ASN A 24 -3.74 -13.16 -16.88
N VAL A 25 -3.84 -13.80 -18.04
CA VAL A 25 -4.43 -15.13 -18.08
C VAL A 25 -3.37 -16.06 -17.50
N GLY A 26 -3.49 -16.38 -16.20
CA GLY A 26 -2.66 -17.38 -15.52
C GLY A 26 -1.47 -16.85 -14.72
N THR A 27 -1.25 -15.54 -14.59
CA THR A 27 -0.18 -14.98 -13.73
C THR A 27 -0.80 -14.43 -12.44
N LYS A 28 -0.23 -14.81 -11.30
CA LYS A 28 -0.65 -14.30 -10.00
C LYS A 28 -0.32 -12.81 -9.87
N THR A 29 -1.23 -12.07 -9.27
CA THR A 29 -0.99 -10.68 -8.89
C THR A 29 0.08 -10.61 -7.79
N TYR A 30 0.67 -9.44 -7.58
CA TYR A 30 1.61 -9.24 -6.46
C TYR A 30 0.95 -9.49 -5.11
N ILE A 31 -0.32 -9.13 -4.95
CA ILE A 31 -1.06 -9.41 -3.72
C ILE A 31 -1.13 -10.92 -3.47
N GLU A 32 -1.46 -11.71 -4.48
CA GLU A 32 -1.50 -13.17 -4.38
C GLU A 32 -0.12 -13.76 -4.08
N LYS A 33 0.92 -13.28 -4.76
CA LYS A 33 2.30 -13.72 -4.53
C LYS A 33 2.76 -13.44 -3.10
N ILE A 34 2.46 -12.26 -2.58
CA ILE A 34 2.83 -11.86 -1.23
C ILE A 34 2.05 -12.67 -0.19
N THR A 35 0.76 -12.89 -0.43
CA THR A 35 -0.07 -13.75 0.44
C THR A 35 0.52 -15.15 0.54
N GLU A 36 0.87 -15.77 -0.59
CA GLU A 36 1.53 -17.08 -0.59
C GLU A 36 2.90 -17.05 0.10
N TRP A 37 3.67 -15.99 -0.13
CA TRP A 37 4.96 -15.80 0.54
C TRP A 37 4.82 -15.81 2.05
N HIS A 38 3.77 -15.19 2.60
CA HIS A 38 3.47 -15.23 4.01
C HIS A 38 3.12 -16.63 4.50
N HIS A 39 2.27 -17.36 3.78
CA HIS A 39 1.90 -18.74 4.12
C HIS A 39 3.11 -19.68 4.11
N ASP A 40 3.94 -19.59 3.09
CA ASP A 40 5.12 -20.45 2.94
C ASP A 40 6.11 -20.29 4.09
N ARG A 41 6.09 -19.14 4.76
CA ARG A 41 7.01 -18.81 5.87
C ARG A 41 6.33 -18.88 7.23
N ASN A 42 5.13 -19.44 7.28
CA ASN A 42 4.33 -19.54 8.51
C ASN A 42 4.10 -18.19 9.20
N LEU A 43 3.96 -17.13 8.43
CA LEU A 43 3.70 -15.78 8.95
C LEU A 43 2.22 -15.47 9.16
N ILE A 44 1.34 -16.39 8.74
CA ILE A 44 -0.10 -16.25 8.96
C ILE A 44 -0.49 -16.92 10.29
N GLU A 45 -0.37 -18.22 10.39
CA GLU A 45 -0.76 -18.96 11.60
C GLU A 45 0.28 -18.86 12.71
N GLY A 46 1.54 -18.75 12.37
CA GLY A 46 2.65 -18.67 13.33
C GLY A 46 2.93 -17.27 13.88
N SER A 47 2.16 -16.26 13.50
CA SER A 47 2.31 -14.90 13.99
C SER A 47 1.02 -14.41 14.64
N THR A 48 1.02 -13.18 15.17
CA THR A 48 -0.15 -12.54 15.77
C THR A 48 -0.37 -11.17 15.14
N ASP A 49 -1.57 -10.63 15.25
CA ASP A 49 -1.88 -9.27 14.76
C ASP A 49 -1.02 -8.23 15.48
N LYS A 50 -0.76 -8.42 16.76
CA LYS A 50 0.11 -7.51 17.53
C LYS A 50 1.54 -7.51 17.02
N ASP A 51 2.11 -8.67 16.73
CA ASP A 51 3.46 -8.78 16.18
C ASP A 51 3.55 -8.11 14.82
N GLN A 52 2.57 -8.33 13.98
CA GLN A 52 2.50 -7.72 12.65
C GLN A 52 2.25 -6.21 12.74
N PHE A 53 1.46 -5.74 13.69
CA PHE A 53 1.29 -4.31 13.92
C PHE A 53 2.59 -3.65 14.39
N CYS A 54 3.36 -4.28 15.26
CA CYS A 54 4.70 -3.81 15.64
C CYS A 54 5.61 -3.71 14.41
N LYS A 55 5.55 -4.70 13.52
CA LYS A 55 6.30 -4.67 12.26
C LYS A 55 5.85 -3.51 11.37
N LEU A 56 4.55 -3.27 11.27
CA LEU A 56 4.00 -2.13 10.54
C LEU A 56 4.55 -0.80 11.06
N MET A 57 4.64 -0.65 12.37
CA MET A 57 5.19 0.57 12.98
C MET A 57 6.68 0.74 12.68
N GLN A 58 7.45 -0.32 12.61
CA GLN A 58 8.84 -0.27 12.17
C GLN A 58 8.95 0.21 10.73
N GLU A 59 8.13 -0.34 9.83
CA GLU A 59 8.10 0.08 8.42
C GLU A 59 7.63 1.52 8.27
N ALA A 60 6.66 1.96 9.08
CA ALA A 60 6.23 3.35 9.12
C ALA A 60 7.37 4.28 9.55
N GLY A 61 8.19 3.88 10.51
CA GLY A 61 9.39 4.61 10.93
C GLY A 61 10.41 4.73 9.80
N GLU A 62 10.64 3.67 9.05
CA GLU A 62 11.53 3.69 7.88
C GLU A 62 11.00 4.63 6.78
N LEU A 63 9.69 4.60 6.52
CA LEU A 63 9.05 5.53 5.60
C LEU A 63 9.24 6.99 6.05
N SER A 64 9.02 7.27 7.33
CA SER A 64 9.24 8.60 7.92
C SER A 64 10.67 9.07 7.74
N ASP A 65 11.64 8.20 7.99
CA ASP A 65 13.07 8.51 7.81
C ASP A 65 13.40 8.84 6.35
N SER A 66 12.89 8.02 5.42
CA SER A 66 13.08 8.25 3.98
C SER A 66 12.47 9.58 3.52
N ILE A 67 11.26 9.90 3.99
CA ILE A 67 10.61 11.18 3.69
C ILE A 67 11.44 12.36 4.19
N CYS A 68 11.89 12.30 5.44
CA CYS A 68 12.69 13.35 6.06
C CYS A 68 14.04 13.57 5.36
N LYS A 69 14.62 12.52 4.80
CA LYS A 69 15.91 12.57 4.09
C LYS A 69 15.76 12.80 2.58
N GLY A 70 14.54 12.93 2.07
CA GLY A 70 14.29 13.11 0.64
C GLY A 70 14.68 11.90 -0.21
N LYS A 71 14.63 10.69 0.35
CA LYS A 71 14.93 9.45 -0.37
C LYS A 71 13.70 8.92 -1.11
N ASP A 72 13.92 7.98 -2.05
CA ASP A 72 12.84 7.24 -2.69
C ASP A 72 12.06 6.45 -1.64
N VAL A 73 10.72 6.58 -1.66
CA VAL A 73 9.81 5.97 -0.69
C VAL A 73 9.09 4.74 -1.22
N SER A 74 9.36 4.33 -2.45
CA SER A 74 8.60 3.25 -3.11
C SER A 74 8.72 1.92 -2.39
N ASP A 75 9.90 1.55 -1.95
CA ASP A 75 10.14 0.31 -1.21
C ASP A 75 9.48 0.38 0.19
N ASP A 76 9.61 1.50 0.88
CA ASP A 76 9.02 1.70 2.21
C ASP A 76 7.50 1.59 2.17
N ILE A 77 6.86 2.17 1.15
CA ILE A 77 5.41 2.04 0.94
C ILE A 77 5.04 0.59 0.68
N GLY A 78 5.78 -0.07 -0.20
CA GLY A 78 5.58 -1.48 -0.50
C GLY A 78 5.70 -2.36 0.75
N ASP A 79 6.69 -2.12 1.58
CA ASP A 79 6.92 -2.88 2.82
C ASP A 79 5.76 -2.74 3.80
N MET A 80 5.17 -1.55 3.91
CA MET A 80 3.97 -1.36 4.72
C MET A 80 2.78 -2.16 4.18
N ILE A 81 2.60 -2.17 2.88
CA ILE A 81 1.51 -2.92 2.23
C ILE A 81 1.71 -4.42 2.42
N VAL A 82 2.94 -4.92 2.34
CA VAL A 82 3.27 -6.33 2.62
C VAL A 82 2.78 -6.74 4.00
N VAL A 83 3.01 -5.92 5.02
CA VAL A 83 2.53 -6.19 6.39
C VAL A 83 1.00 -6.11 6.47
N LEU A 84 0.39 -5.14 5.81
CA LEU A 84 -1.07 -5.01 5.77
C LEU A 84 -1.75 -6.21 5.08
N ILE A 85 -1.14 -6.73 4.04
CA ILE A 85 -1.61 -7.97 3.38
C ILE A 85 -1.58 -9.13 4.38
N ASN A 86 -0.53 -9.24 5.19
CA ASN A 86 -0.45 -10.25 6.24
C ASN A 86 -1.62 -10.14 7.22
N ILE A 87 -1.84 -8.95 7.78
CA ILE A 87 -2.91 -8.72 8.76
C ILE A 87 -4.28 -9.02 8.15
N ALA A 88 -4.53 -8.61 6.91
CA ALA A 88 -5.77 -8.92 6.21
C ALA A 88 -5.99 -10.44 6.11
N GLU A 89 -5.00 -11.17 5.62
CA GLU A 89 -5.08 -12.62 5.46
C GLU A 89 -5.31 -13.34 6.80
N ARG A 90 -4.66 -12.90 7.87
CA ARG A 90 -4.87 -13.43 9.20
C ARG A 90 -6.31 -13.27 9.69
N ASN A 91 -7.00 -12.23 9.23
CA ASN A 91 -8.39 -11.94 9.56
C ASN A 91 -9.37 -12.44 8.50
N LYS A 92 -8.90 -13.30 7.59
CA LYS A 92 -9.69 -13.90 6.48
C LYS A 92 -10.27 -12.86 5.54
N LEU A 93 -9.52 -11.77 5.34
CA LEU A 93 -9.84 -10.68 4.42
C LEU A 93 -8.80 -10.61 3.32
N SER A 94 -9.15 -10.02 2.19
CA SER A 94 -8.18 -9.58 1.20
C SER A 94 -7.96 -8.08 1.31
N ILE A 95 -6.82 -7.60 0.86
CA ILE A 95 -6.56 -6.16 0.77
C ILE A 95 -7.57 -5.50 -0.17
N SER A 96 -7.97 -6.17 -1.24
CA SER A 96 -8.98 -5.65 -2.16
C SER A 96 -10.33 -5.42 -1.49
N GLU A 97 -10.77 -6.33 -0.62
CA GLU A 97 -11.99 -6.15 0.18
C GLU A 97 -11.88 -4.94 1.12
N CYS A 98 -10.73 -4.80 1.77
CA CYS A 98 -10.47 -3.67 2.66
C CYS A 98 -10.49 -2.34 1.91
N LEU A 99 -9.87 -2.29 0.74
CA LEU A 99 -9.86 -1.10 -0.12
C LEU A 99 -11.25 -0.77 -0.65
N SER A 100 -12.02 -1.77 -1.05
CA SER A 100 -13.40 -1.60 -1.52
C SER A 100 -14.26 -0.96 -0.44
N LYS A 101 -14.15 -1.45 0.79
CA LYS A 101 -14.86 -0.88 1.94
C LYS A 101 -14.45 0.55 2.23
N ALA A 102 -13.16 0.83 2.22
CA ALA A 102 -12.63 2.17 2.42
C ALA A 102 -13.09 3.13 1.31
N TRP A 103 -13.09 2.67 0.06
CA TRP A 103 -13.58 3.45 -1.07
C TRP A 103 -15.06 3.82 -0.92
N ASP A 104 -15.89 2.87 -0.54
CA ASP A 104 -17.32 3.13 -0.29
C ASP A 104 -17.54 4.20 0.78
N ASP A 105 -16.66 4.24 1.80
CA ASP A 105 -16.73 5.26 2.86
C ASP A 105 -16.31 6.65 2.39
N ILE A 106 -15.33 6.76 1.49
CA ILE A 106 -14.71 8.04 1.14
C ILE A 106 -15.22 8.67 -0.15
N LYS A 107 -15.74 7.85 -1.09
CA LYS A 107 -16.06 8.29 -2.45
C LYS A 107 -17.02 9.49 -2.52
N ASP A 108 -17.96 9.59 -1.60
CA ASP A 108 -18.95 10.66 -1.54
C ASP A 108 -18.67 11.68 -0.42
N ARG A 109 -17.52 11.55 0.25
CA ARG A 109 -17.13 12.41 1.36
C ARG A 109 -16.81 13.81 0.86
N LYS A 110 -17.45 14.82 1.46
CA LYS A 110 -17.21 16.23 1.21
C LYS A 110 -16.42 16.83 2.36
N GLY A 111 -15.63 17.84 2.05
CA GLY A 111 -14.81 18.55 3.00
C GLY A 111 -13.88 19.52 2.29
N GLN A 112 -12.89 20.00 3.00
CA GLN A 112 -11.88 20.91 2.44
C GLN A 112 -10.52 20.69 3.07
N MET A 113 -9.50 21.16 2.38
CA MET A 113 -8.13 21.12 2.90
C MET A 113 -7.94 22.24 3.92
N VAL A 114 -7.43 21.88 5.09
CA VAL A 114 -7.05 22.81 6.17
C VAL A 114 -5.64 22.44 6.63
N ASP A 115 -4.70 23.34 6.42
CA ASP A 115 -3.28 23.14 6.80
C ASP A 115 -2.69 21.81 6.31
N GLY A 116 -3.00 21.42 5.05
CA GLY A 116 -2.47 20.22 4.43
C GLY A 116 -3.23 18.93 4.76
N VAL A 117 -4.30 19.02 5.54
CA VAL A 117 -5.12 17.85 5.93
C VAL A 117 -6.56 18.06 5.44
N PHE A 118 -7.14 16.99 4.90
CA PHE A 118 -8.56 17.01 4.52
C PHE A 118 -9.43 16.93 5.77
N VAL A 119 -10.31 17.91 5.94
CA VAL A 119 -11.27 17.96 7.04
C VAL A 119 -12.67 17.72 6.48
N LYS A 120 -13.38 16.75 7.05
CA LYS A 120 -14.75 16.43 6.66
C LYS A 120 -15.68 17.63 6.88
N GLU A 121 -16.68 17.78 6.02
CA GLU A 121 -17.67 18.87 6.12
C GLU A 121 -18.32 18.92 7.51
N ALA A 122 -18.60 17.77 8.11
CA ALA A 122 -19.18 17.69 9.45
C ALA A 122 -18.26 18.20 10.57
N ASP A 123 -16.96 18.27 10.34
CA ASP A 123 -15.96 18.67 11.33
C ASP A 123 -15.44 20.11 11.11
N LEU A 124 -16.01 20.82 10.12
CA LEU A 124 -15.66 22.20 9.78
C LEU A 124 -16.36 23.21 10.68
#